data_d48d524a6409e04802d9dfabfaee6b01
#
_entry.id   d48d524a6409e04802d9dfabfaee6b01
#
_cell.length_a   1.000
_cell.length_b   1.000
_cell.length_c   1.000
_cell.angle_alpha   90.00
_cell.angle_beta   90.00
_cell.angle_gamma   90.00
#
_symmetry.space_group_name_H-M   'P 1'
#
loop_
_entity.id
_entity.type
_entity.pdbx_description
1 polymer ?
#
loop_
_entity_poly.entity_id
_entity_poly.type
_entity_poly.pdbx_seq_one_letter_code
_entity_poly.pdbx_strand_id
1 'polypeptide(L)'
;MQIWMQLMQWIHHMTPWVAVGMAALESLFPPIPLTAVVAANVAAFGAVFGFLYSWIGSAVGSALVFFAVRAVAGLPAVQGFLGRDKIEKARKLIGGLKPLALFLIIMLPFTPSSFVNFACGVSHYRGRRYLAVMLPAKAVMVASLSLLGESLQRAA
;
A
#
# COMPACT_ATOMS: atom_id res chain seq x y z
N MET A 1 6.58 -15.87 25.77
CA MET A 1 7.97 -15.41 25.82
C MET A 1 8.78 -15.85 24.59
N GLN A 2 8.69 -17.09 24.12
CA GLN A 2 9.42 -17.59 22.93
C GLN A 2 9.04 -16.86 21.62
N ILE A 3 7.77 -16.54 21.39
CA ILE A 3 7.30 -15.85 20.19
C ILE A 3 7.92 -14.45 20.08
N TRP A 4 8.04 -13.72 21.19
CA TRP A 4 8.65 -12.39 21.23
C TRP A 4 10.17 -12.45 20.91
N MET A 5 10.88 -13.45 21.43
CA MET A 5 12.29 -13.62 21.12
C MET A 5 12.51 -14.00 19.65
N GLN A 6 11.65 -14.84 19.08
CA GLN A 6 11.71 -15.18 17.66
C GLN A 6 11.42 -13.95 16.77
N LEU A 7 10.39 -13.17 17.10
CA LEU A 7 10.08 -11.93 16.36
C LEU A 7 11.24 -10.93 16.42
N MET A 8 11.86 -10.75 17.59
CA MET A 8 13.03 -9.88 17.74
C MET A 8 14.24 -10.38 16.92
N GLN A 9 14.49 -11.68 16.90
CA GLN A 9 15.53 -12.25 16.06
C GLN A 9 15.26 -12.03 14.56
N TRP A 10 14.02 -12.20 14.12
CA TRP A 10 13.64 -11.92 12.73
C TRP A 10 13.83 -10.44 12.37
N ILE A 11 13.47 -9.53 13.25
CA ILE A 11 13.64 -8.09 13.06
C ILE A 11 15.13 -7.73 12.94
N HIS A 12 16.00 -8.33 13.77
CA HIS A 12 17.46 -8.09 13.69
C HIS A 12 18.13 -8.67 12.44
N HIS A 13 17.52 -9.65 11.80
CA HIS A 13 18.01 -10.23 10.54
C HIS A 13 17.30 -9.69 9.29
N MET A 14 16.41 -8.70 9.43
CA MET A 14 15.73 -8.09 8.29
C MET A 14 16.73 -7.34 7.41
N THR A 15 16.77 -7.71 6.13
CA THR A 15 17.53 -6.97 5.13
C THR A 15 16.64 -5.86 4.52
N PRO A 16 17.23 -4.77 3.98
CA PRO A 16 16.47 -3.72 3.28
C PRO A 16 15.53 -4.25 2.19
N TRP A 17 15.96 -5.28 1.48
CA TRP A 17 15.15 -5.92 0.42
C TRP A 17 13.91 -6.63 0.96
N VAL A 18 14.03 -7.27 2.12
CA VAL A 18 12.89 -7.89 2.81
C VAL A 18 11.91 -6.81 3.28
N ALA A 19 12.41 -5.71 3.84
CA ALA A 19 11.59 -4.59 4.28
C ALA A 19 10.77 -3.98 3.14
N VAL A 20 11.42 -3.72 2.00
CA VAL A 20 10.76 -3.21 0.78
C VAL A 20 9.78 -4.25 0.23
N GLY A 21 10.18 -5.52 0.17
CA GLY A 21 9.34 -6.62 -0.31
C GLY A 21 8.07 -6.80 0.50
N MET A 22 8.15 -6.78 1.82
CA MET A 22 6.98 -6.87 2.71
C MET A 22 6.01 -5.70 2.51
N ALA A 23 6.54 -4.49 2.37
CA ALA A 23 5.71 -3.32 2.09
C ALA A 23 5.09 -3.35 0.69
N ALA A 24 5.73 -3.99 -0.29
CA ALA A 24 5.15 -4.22 -1.60
C ALA A 24 4.04 -5.29 -1.56
N LEU A 25 4.25 -6.37 -0.81
CA LEU A 25 3.28 -7.46 -0.65
C LEU A 25 1.98 -6.99 0.02
N GLU A 26 2.02 -6.03 0.95
CA GLU A 26 0.83 -5.44 1.53
C GLU A 26 -0.12 -4.90 0.45
N SER A 27 0.42 -4.25 -0.56
CA SER A 27 -0.38 -3.69 -1.66
C SER A 27 -1.07 -4.74 -2.53
N LEU A 28 -0.59 -5.99 -2.50
CA LEU A 28 -1.19 -7.13 -3.21
C LEU A 28 -2.18 -7.90 -2.32
N PHE A 29 -1.86 -8.05 -1.03
CA PHE A 29 -2.61 -8.89 -0.11
C PHE A 29 -3.34 -8.04 0.94
N PRO A 30 -4.69 -7.88 0.83
CA PRO A 30 -5.50 -7.07 1.74
C PRO A 30 -5.38 -7.44 3.24
N PRO A 31 -5.12 -8.72 3.62
CA PRO A 31 -5.01 -9.10 5.02
C PRO A 31 -3.77 -8.57 5.74
N ILE A 32 -2.74 -8.13 5.01
CA ILE A 32 -1.52 -7.62 5.63
C ILE A 32 -1.70 -6.14 5.98
N PRO A 33 -1.76 -5.76 7.27
CA PRO A 33 -1.92 -4.36 7.63
C PRO A 33 -0.61 -3.60 7.41
N LEU A 34 -0.64 -2.54 6.62
CA LEU A 34 0.54 -1.68 6.38
C LEU A 34 1.11 -1.13 7.69
N THR A 35 0.26 -0.86 8.67
CA THR A 35 0.68 -0.39 10.00
C THR A 35 1.67 -1.34 10.66
N ALA A 36 1.43 -2.66 10.59
CA ALA A 36 2.33 -3.66 11.15
C ALA A 36 3.64 -3.73 10.37
N VAL A 37 3.60 -3.63 9.04
CA VAL A 37 4.81 -3.63 8.20
C VAL A 37 5.66 -2.39 8.48
N VAL A 38 5.06 -1.20 8.56
CA VAL A 38 5.78 0.04 8.87
C VAL A 38 6.38 -0.03 10.27
N ALA A 39 5.63 -0.51 11.27
CA ALA A 39 6.13 -0.66 12.63
C ALA A 39 7.34 -1.62 12.70
N ALA A 40 7.29 -2.76 12.00
CA ALA A 40 8.41 -3.69 11.91
C ALA A 40 9.64 -3.06 11.23
N ASN A 41 9.43 -2.34 10.13
CA ASN A 41 10.51 -1.67 9.41
C ASN A 41 11.15 -0.54 10.27
N VAL A 42 10.33 0.22 11.00
CA VAL A 42 10.82 1.25 11.93
C VAL A 42 11.59 0.61 13.09
N ALA A 43 11.12 -0.50 13.62
CA ALA A 43 11.81 -1.25 14.68
C ALA A 43 13.16 -1.80 14.22
N ALA A 44 13.25 -2.27 12.96
CA ALA A 44 14.47 -2.86 12.42
C ALA A 44 15.51 -1.82 11.97
N PHE A 45 15.07 -0.72 11.37
CA PHE A 45 15.95 0.23 10.66
C PHE A 45 15.88 1.67 11.19
N GLY A 46 15.06 1.93 12.21
CA GLY A 46 14.78 3.28 12.71
C GLY A 46 13.76 4.03 11.85
N ALA A 47 13.32 5.19 12.35
CA ALA A 47 12.22 5.95 11.75
C ALA A 47 12.49 6.36 10.29
N VAL A 48 13.70 6.84 9.97
CA VAL A 48 14.03 7.36 8.63
C VAL A 48 14.11 6.24 7.59
N PHE A 49 14.90 5.22 7.85
CA PHE A 49 15.06 4.12 6.90
C PHE A 49 13.83 3.21 6.87
N GLY A 50 13.17 2.99 8.01
CA GLY A 50 11.90 2.29 8.09
C GLY A 50 10.81 2.97 7.25
N PHE A 51 10.73 4.31 7.32
CA PHE A 51 9.88 5.10 6.45
C PHE A 51 10.22 4.90 4.97
N LEU A 52 11.51 5.07 4.59
CA LEU A 52 11.93 5.00 3.19
C LEU A 52 11.63 3.62 2.57
N TYR A 53 11.98 2.54 3.27
CA TYR A 53 11.74 1.18 2.76
C TYR A 53 10.26 0.86 2.67
N SER A 54 9.46 1.27 3.65
CA SER A 54 8.02 1.09 3.65
C SER A 54 7.35 1.90 2.54
N TRP A 55 7.75 3.15 2.35
CA TRP A 55 7.22 4.02 1.30
C TRP A 55 7.56 3.49 -0.10
N ILE A 56 8.84 3.18 -0.36
CA ILE A 56 9.28 2.66 -1.66
C ILE A 56 8.56 1.34 -1.97
N GLY A 57 8.56 0.39 -1.03
CA GLY A 57 7.91 -0.90 -1.20
C GLY A 57 6.42 -0.78 -1.48
N SER A 58 5.71 -0.01 -0.66
CA SER A 58 4.28 0.21 -0.80
C SER A 58 3.93 0.96 -2.10
N ALA A 59 4.76 1.93 -2.52
CA ALA A 59 4.58 2.64 -3.78
C ALA A 59 4.78 1.72 -5.00
N VAL A 60 5.85 0.92 -5.00
CA VAL A 60 6.13 -0.06 -6.06
C VAL A 60 5.02 -1.10 -6.14
N GLY A 61 4.63 -1.70 -5.00
CA GLY A 61 3.55 -2.67 -4.94
C GLY A 61 2.23 -2.10 -5.47
N SER A 62 1.87 -0.88 -5.08
CA SER A 62 0.66 -0.20 -5.56
C SER A 62 0.69 0.07 -7.06
N ALA A 63 1.84 0.51 -7.59
CA ALA A 63 2.01 0.72 -9.03
C ALA A 63 1.88 -0.61 -9.80
N LEU A 64 2.51 -1.67 -9.31
CA LEU A 64 2.41 -3.00 -9.92
C LEU A 64 0.97 -3.51 -9.96
N VAL A 65 0.23 -3.42 -8.86
CA VAL A 65 -1.20 -3.81 -8.82
C VAL A 65 -2.02 -2.98 -9.79
N PHE A 66 -1.84 -1.66 -9.78
CA PHE A 66 -2.56 -0.76 -10.69
C PHE A 66 -2.32 -1.12 -12.16
N PHE A 67 -1.06 -1.28 -12.59
CA PHE A 67 -0.74 -1.58 -13.98
C PHE A 67 -1.09 -3.01 -14.38
N ALA A 68 -0.89 -3.99 -13.49
CA ALA A 68 -1.29 -5.38 -13.73
C ALA A 68 -2.81 -5.49 -13.92
N VAL A 69 -3.58 -4.91 -13.01
CA VAL A 69 -5.05 -4.89 -13.11
C VAL A 69 -5.50 -4.17 -14.38
N ARG A 70 -4.87 -3.05 -14.72
CA ARG A 70 -5.18 -2.32 -15.95
C ARG A 70 -4.91 -3.13 -17.21
N ALA A 71 -3.82 -3.89 -17.25
CA ALA A 71 -3.47 -4.73 -18.38
C ALA A 71 -4.49 -5.85 -18.61
N VAL A 72 -5.02 -6.43 -17.53
CA VAL A 72 -5.94 -7.58 -17.62
C VAL A 72 -7.42 -7.21 -17.55
N ALA A 73 -7.78 -6.01 -17.10
CA ALA A 73 -9.18 -5.59 -16.91
C ALA A 73 -10.02 -5.59 -18.20
N GLY A 74 -9.37 -5.54 -19.36
CA GLY A 74 -10.00 -5.64 -20.67
C GLY A 74 -10.30 -7.07 -21.13
N LEU A 75 -9.69 -8.08 -20.47
CA LEU A 75 -9.83 -9.47 -20.91
C LEU A 75 -11.23 -10.02 -20.56
N PRO A 76 -11.92 -10.70 -21.52
CA PRO A 76 -13.27 -11.26 -21.29
C PRO A 76 -13.34 -12.21 -20.10
N ALA A 77 -12.29 -13.02 -19.88
CA ALA A 77 -12.20 -13.93 -18.75
C ALA A 77 -12.20 -13.20 -17.40
N VAL A 78 -11.49 -12.09 -17.30
CA VAL A 78 -11.42 -11.27 -16.08
C VAL A 78 -12.74 -10.55 -15.84
N GLN A 79 -13.38 -10.04 -16.89
CA GLN A 79 -14.70 -9.41 -16.80
C GLN A 79 -15.78 -10.41 -16.39
N GLY A 80 -15.69 -11.66 -16.85
CA GLY A 80 -16.59 -12.75 -16.43
C GLY A 80 -16.40 -13.13 -14.97
N PHE A 81 -15.14 -13.25 -14.51
CA PHE A 81 -14.80 -13.65 -13.14
C PHE A 81 -15.14 -12.56 -12.10
N LEU A 82 -14.81 -11.31 -12.37
CA LEU A 82 -15.06 -10.19 -11.46
C LEU A 82 -16.50 -9.68 -11.48
N GLY A 83 -17.25 -9.97 -12.54
CA GLY A 83 -18.58 -9.43 -12.81
C GLY A 83 -18.50 -8.03 -13.41
N ARG A 84 -19.10 -7.87 -14.58
CA ARG A 84 -19.13 -6.58 -15.31
C ARG A 84 -19.71 -5.45 -14.47
N ASP A 85 -20.72 -5.72 -13.67
CA ASP A 85 -21.37 -4.72 -12.80
C ASP A 85 -20.44 -4.15 -11.73
N LYS A 86 -19.56 -4.98 -11.15
CA LYS A 86 -18.59 -4.54 -10.15
C LYS A 86 -17.51 -3.66 -10.76
N ILE A 87 -17.03 -4.03 -11.95
CA ILE A 87 -16.06 -3.23 -12.72
C ILE A 87 -16.68 -1.89 -13.10
N GLU A 88 -17.92 -1.89 -13.58
CA GLU A 88 -18.65 -0.68 -13.97
C GLU A 88 -18.86 0.26 -12.78
N LYS A 89 -19.26 -0.28 -11.61
CA LYS A 89 -19.36 0.50 -10.36
C LYS A 89 -18.04 1.12 -9.94
N ALA A 90 -16.94 0.33 -9.97
CA ALA A 90 -15.60 0.84 -9.68
C ALA A 90 -15.19 1.95 -10.66
N ARG A 91 -15.47 1.78 -11.95
CA ARG A 91 -15.21 2.81 -12.99
C ARG A 91 -15.97 4.10 -12.73
N LYS A 92 -17.25 4.03 -12.38
CA LYS A 92 -18.08 5.21 -12.09
C LYS A 92 -17.61 5.92 -10.82
N LEU A 93 -17.30 5.17 -9.76
CA LEU A 93 -16.84 5.74 -8.50
C LEU A 93 -15.49 6.45 -8.64
N ILE A 94 -14.51 5.76 -9.22
CA ILE A 94 -13.13 6.26 -9.28
C ILE A 94 -12.93 7.20 -10.46
N GLY A 95 -13.57 6.95 -11.61
CA GLY A 95 -13.40 7.76 -12.82
C GLY A 95 -13.80 9.22 -12.66
N GLY A 96 -14.76 9.51 -11.76
CA GLY A 96 -15.21 10.86 -11.42
C GLY A 96 -14.44 11.54 -10.28
N LEU A 97 -13.51 10.82 -9.60
CA LEU A 97 -12.79 11.37 -8.46
C LEU A 97 -11.79 12.44 -8.90
N LYS A 98 -11.86 13.59 -8.22
CA LYS A 98 -10.81 14.61 -8.32
C LYS A 98 -9.51 14.09 -7.70
N PRO A 99 -8.32 14.52 -8.18
CA PRO A 99 -7.04 14.11 -7.63
C PRO A 99 -6.92 14.29 -6.11
N LEU A 100 -7.47 15.38 -5.57
CA LEU A 100 -7.48 15.65 -4.14
C LEU A 100 -8.30 14.62 -3.35
N ALA A 101 -9.46 14.21 -3.87
CA ALA A 101 -10.28 13.20 -3.21
C ALA A 101 -9.57 11.84 -3.17
N LEU A 102 -8.92 11.45 -4.28
CA LEU A 102 -8.12 10.24 -4.33
C LEU A 102 -6.91 10.32 -3.37
N PHE A 103 -6.25 11.47 -3.29
CA PHE A 103 -5.16 11.73 -2.34
C PHE A 103 -5.61 11.48 -0.90
N LEU A 104 -6.74 12.07 -0.50
CA LEU A 104 -7.28 11.91 0.85
C LEU A 104 -7.64 10.45 1.16
N ILE A 105 -8.23 9.74 0.20
CA ILE A 105 -8.56 8.32 0.36
C ILE A 105 -7.30 7.47 0.58
N ILE A 106 -6.25 7.70 -0.21
CA ILE A 106 -4.99 6.93 -0.08
C ILE A 106 -4.24 7.31 1.19
N MET A 107 -4.32 8.57 1.63
CA MET A 107 -3.65 9.04 2.84
C MET A 107 -4.21 8.40 4.12
N LEU A 108 -5.47 7.96 4.12
CA LEU A 108 -6.10 7.35 5.27
C LEU A 108 -5.56 5.93 5.50
N PRO A 109 -4.99 5.63 6.69
CA PRO A 109 -4.37 4.33 6.99
C PRO A 109 -5.38 3.18 7.09
N PHE A 110 -6.66 3.50 7.19
CA PHE A 110 -7.76 2.51 7.29
C PHE A 110 -8.30 2.06 5.93
N THR A 111 -7.91 2.73 4.85
CA THR A 111 -8.36 2.36 3.51
C THR A 111 -7.45 1.24 2.97
N PRO A 112 -8.01 0.06 2.61
CA PRO A 112 -7.19 -1.02 2.04
C PRO A 112 -6.53 -0.57 0.73
N SER A 113 -5.20 -0.47 0.72
CA SER A 113 -4.43 -0.03 -0.45
C SER A 113 -4.73 -0.86 -1.69
N SER A 114 -4.82 -2.18 -1.54
CA SER A 114 -5.13 -3.12 -2.61
C SER A 114 -6.46 -2.83 -3.29
N PHE A 115 -7.50 -2.48 -2.52
CA PHE A 115 -8.80 -2.13 -3.07
C PHE A 115 -8.74 -0.84 -3.92
N VAL A 116 -8.08 0.21 -3.42
CA VAL A 116 -7.92 1.47 -4.16
C VAL A 116 -7.11 1.28 -5.43
N ASN A 117 -6.00 0.53 -5.34
CA ASN A 117 -5.14 0.23 -6.48
C ASN A 117 -5.91 -0.55 -7.55
N PHE A 118 -6.69 -1.56 -7.13
CA PHE A 118 -7.55 -2.33 -8.02
C PHE A 118 -8.62 -1.45 -8.68
N ALA A 119 -9.37 -0.67 -7.89
CA ALA A 119 -10.42 0.20 -8.39
C ALA A 119 -9.89 1.25 -9.37
N CYS A 120 -8.71 1.84 -9.08
CA CYS A 120 -8.03 2.74 -10.02
C CYS A 120 -7.56 2.01 -11.28
N GLY A 121 -7.06 0.76 -11.15
CA GLY A 121 -6.60 -0.07 -12.26
C GLY A 121 -7.72 -0.39 -13.25
N VAL A 122 -8.91 -0.77 -12.79
CA VAL A 122 -10.07 -1.07 -13.66
C VAL A 122 -10.75 0.20 -14.19
N SER A 123 -10.50 1.36 -13.59
CA SER A 123 -11.09 2.63 -13.99
C SER A 123 -10.36 3.24 -15.19
N HIS A 124 -10.94 4.29 -15.79
CA HIS A 124 -10.29 5.09 -16.83
C HIS A 124 -9.31 6.15 -16.26
N TYR A 125 -8.95 6.05 -14.97
CA TYR A 125 -8.04 7.00 -14.34
C TYR A 125 -6.65 6.93 -14.96
N ARG A 126 -6.10 8.06 -15.43
CA ARG A 126 -4.82 8.10 -16.14
C ARG A 126 -3.68 7.66 -15.23
N GLY A 127 -2.83 6.71 -15.68
CA GLY A 127 -1.72 6.17 -14.89
C GLY A 127 -0.77 7.24 -14.34
N ARG A 128 -0.42 8.25 -15.15
CA ARG A 128 0.42 9.38 -14.70
C ARG A 128 -0.22 10.17 -13.56
N ARG A 129 -1.54 10.42 -13.63
CA ARG A 129 -2.27 11.10 -12.55
C ARG A 129 -2.35 10.23 -11.30
N TYR A 130 -2.57 8.92 -11.48
CA TYR A 130 -2.56 7.97 -10.38
C TYR A 130 -1.24 8.00 -9.63
N LEU A 131 -0.10 7.86 -10.33
CA LEU A 131 1.22 7.91 -9.73
C LEU A 131 1.51 9.24 -9.04
N ALA A 132 1.17 10.38 -9.70
CA ALA A 132 1.37 11.71 -9.15
C ALA A 132 0.58 11.96 -7.84
N VAL A 133 -0.56 11.29 -7.65
CA VAL A 133 -1.37 11.39 -6.45
C VAL A 133 -0.94 10.35 -5.42
N MET A 134 -0.70 9.11 -5.84
CA MET A 134 -0.40 7.98 -4.98
C MET A 134 0.94 8.15 -4.25
N LEU A 135 1.99 8.59 -4.95
CA LEU A 135 3.32 8.73 -4.35
C LEU A 135 3.33 9.67 -3.13
N PRO A 136 2.85 10.93 -3.23
CA PRO A 136 2.83 11.82 -2.08
C PRO A 136 1.80 11.39 -1.01
N ALA A 137 0.65 10.85 -1.41
CA ALA A 137 -0.35 10.39 -0.45
C ALA A 137 0.20 9.25 0.43
N LYS A 138 0.88 8.27 -0.18
CA LYS A 138 1.54 7.20 0.56
C LYS A 138 2.72 7.71 1.40
N ALA A 139 3.46 8.71 0.93
CA ALA A 139 4.52 9.33 1.73
C ALA A 139 3.96 9.91 3.03
N VAL A 140 2.87 10.68 2.95
CA VAL A 140 2.21 11.25 4.13
C VAL A 140 1.67 10.15 5.06
N MET A 141 1.00 9.13 4.50
CA MET A 141 0.46 8.01 5.27
C MET A 141 1.57 7.24 6.00
N VAL A 142 2.61 6.83 5.30
CA VAL A 142 3.72 6.06 5.88
C VAL A 142 4.52 6.91 6.87
N ALA A 143 4.72 8.21 6.61
CA ALA A 143 5.37 9.11 7.56
C ALA A 143 4.59 9.21 8.88
N SER A 144 3.27 9.36 8.80
CA SER A 144 2.40 9.39 9.98
C SER A 144 2.49 8.10 10.79
N LEU A 145 2.49 6.95 10.11
CA LEU A 145 2.63 5.64 10.76
C LEU A 145 4.03 5.43 11.36
N SER A 146 5.08 5.92 10.70
CA SER A 146 6.46 5.82 11.19
C SER A 146 6.65 6.63 12.47
N LEU A 147 6.10 7.85 12.53
CA LEU A 147 6.14 8.69 13.72
C LEU A 147 5.36 8.08 14.88
N LEU A 148 4.19 7.49 14.60
CA LEU A 148 3.42 6.75 15.61
C LEU A 148 4.18 5.52 16.11
N GLY A 149 4.80 4.76 15.23
CA GLY A 149 5.63 3.60 15.58
C GLY A 149 6.80 3.99 16.48
N GLU A 150 7.50 5.09 16.18
CA GLU A 150 8.60 5.60 16.99
C GLU A 150 8.14 6.08 18.37
N SER A 151 7.00 6.79 18.43
CA SER A 151 6.44 7.26 19.70
C SER A 151 6.04 6.11 20.64
N LEU A 152 5.49 5.03 20.09
CA LEU A 152 5.15 3.83 20.86
C LEU A 152 6.40 3.11 21.38
N GLN A 153 7.48 3.04 20.59
CA GLN A 153 8.74 2.43 21.04
C GLN A 153 9.43 3.24 22.15
N ARG A 154 9.29 4.57 22.15
CA ARG A 154 9.85 5.40 23.23
C ARG A 154 9.04 5.35 24.52
N ALA A 155 7.77 4.93 24.44
CA ALA A 155 6.87 4.84 25.58
C ALA A 155 6.85 3.46 26.26
N ALA A 156 7.42 2.43 25.60
CA ALA A 156 7.52 1.05 26.08
C ALA A 156 8.88 0.77 26.71
#